data_0f0687598f6241567e2e2fda92af57d0
#
_entry.id   0f0687598f6241567e2e2fda92af57d0
#
_cell.length_a   1.000
_cell.length_b   1.000
_cell.length_c   1.000
_cell.angle_alpha   90.00
_cell.angle_beta   90.00
_cell.angle_gamma   90.00
#
_symmetry.space_group_name_H-M   'P 1'
#
loop_
_entity.id
_entity.type
_entity.pdbx_description
1 polymer ?
#
loop_
_entity_poly.entity_id
_entity_poly.type
_entity_poly.pdbx_seq_one_letter_code
_entity_poly.pdbx_strand_id
1 'polypeptide(L)'
;ITLSNGAVITIPAGQVTGSVDVPLAPNDSPYIDPGQISVTVTGTTGGNNLVLTVDPTPAVTQITDTIDTTTVTLTAGETVTEGGPITYTATLTNPAQTPVTITLSNGSVITIEPGKSTGTVVVDTPANDVYNNGSTVSTTITGATGGNFENLVPNTTPATTTITDSIDTTNLSLSATGTVAEGGSIVYTA
;
A
#
# COMPACT_ATOMS: atom_id res chain seq x y z
N ILE A 1 -46.19 13.38 10.29
CA ILE A 1 -45.43 12.24 10.84
C ILE A 1 -44.00 12.72 11.01
N THR A 2 -43.48 12.65 12.21
CA THR A 2 -42.10 13.00 12.52
C THR A 2 -41.26 11.72 12.59
N LEU A 3 -40.11 11.75 11.95
CA LEU A 3 -39.13 10.64 11.90
C LEU A 3 -38.02 10.85 12.93
N SER A 4 -37.31 9.79 13.31
CA SER A 4 -36.23 9.82 14.29
C SER A 4 -35.00 10.63 13.81
N ASN A 5 -34.81 10.80 12.49
CA ASN A 5 -33.82 11.67 11.89
C ASN A 5 -34.23 13.15 11.76
N GLY A 6 -35.42 13.53 12.31
CA GLY A 6 -35.97 14.88 12.26
C GLY A 6 -36.72 15.24 10.99
N ALA A 7 -36.75 14.39 9.98
CA ALA A 7 -37.57 14.60 8.78
C ALA A 7 -39.05 14.53 9.07
N VAL A 8 -39.86 15.24 8.29
CA VAL A 8 -41.35 15.27 8.46
C VAL A 8 -42.00 14.84 7.16
N ILE A 9 -42.88 13.81 7.26
CA ILE A 9 -43.70 13.39 6.16
C ILE A 9 -45.11 13.98 6.34
N THR A 10 -45.63 14.67 5.34
CA THR A 10 -47.00 15.16 5.29
C THR A 10 -47.82 14.26 4.37
N ILE A 11 -48.96 13.75 4.90
CA ILE A 11 -49.96 13.06 4.10
C ILE A 11 -51.09 14.05 3.84
N PRO A 12 -51.34 14.48 2.60
CA PRO A 12 -52.38 15.45 2.28
C PRO A 12 -53.75 14.89 2.55
N ALA A 13 -54.74 15.76 2.82
CA ALA A 13 -56.11 15.37 3.02
C ALA A 13 -56.65 14.60 1.78
N GLY A 14 -57.30 13.46 2.06
CA GLY A 14 -57.80 12.55 1.02
C GLY A 14 -56.76 11.60 0.42
N GLN A 15 -55.50 11.68 0.87
CA GLN A 15 -54.43 10.75 0.49
C GLN A 15 -54.18 9.74 1.63
N VAL A 16 -53.58 8.60 1.28
CA VAL A 16 -53.20 7.53 2.23
C VAL A 16 -51.68 7.39 2.35
N THR A 17 -50.91 8.10 1.52
CA THR A 17 -49.45 8.10 1.50
C THR A 17 -48.87 9.51 1.39
N GLY A 18 -47.69 9.70 1.92
CA GLY A 18 -46.85 10.88 1.74
C GLY A 18 -45.39 10.46 1.70
N SER A 19 -44.51 11.31 1.19
CA SER A 19 -43.07 11.07 1.10
C SER A 19 -42.27 12.31 1.49
N VAL A 20 -41.02 12.10 1.83
CA VAL A 20 -39.98 13.13 2.02
C VAL A 20 -38.64 12.61 1.52
N ASP A 21 -37.95 13.42 0.77
CA ASP A 21 -36.59 13.13 0.33
C ASP A 21 -35.59 13.64 1.38
N VAL A 22 -34.71 12.75 1.85
CA VAL A 22 -33.67 13.07 2.81
C VAL A 22 -32.32 12.85 2.12
N PRO A 23 -31.60 13.92 1.75
CA PRO A 23 -30.31 13.78 1.12
C PRO A 23 -29.31 13.16 2.09
N LEU A 24 -28.47 12.23 1.58
CA LEU A 24 -27.33 11.72 2.31
C LEU A 24 -26.19 12.73 2.22
N ALA A 25 -25.46 12.91 3.31
CA ALA A 25 -24.18 13.60 3.26
C ALA A 25 -23.18 12.78 2.41
N PRO A 26 -22.40 13.40 1.51
CA PRO A 26 -21.37 12.68 0.79
C PRO A 26 -20.34 12.16 1.80
N ASN A 27 -20.07 10.86 1.77
CA ASN A 27 -19.05 10.17 2.57
C ASN A 27 -18.26 9.24 1.65
N ASP A 28 -17.78 9.81 0.54
CA ASP A 28 -16.95 9.10 -0.42
C ASP A 28 -15.50 9.14 0.04
N SER A 29 -14.93 7.99 0.33
CA SER A 29 -13.57 7.84 0.87
C SER A 29 -12.91 6.60 0.27
N PRO A 30 -11.57 6.52 0.17
CA PRO A 30 -10.89 5.34 -0.38
C PRO A 30 -10.85 4.13 0.56
N TYR A 31 -11.66 4.15 1.63
CA TYR A 31 -11.67 3.11 2.67
C TYR A 31 -13.02 2.41 2.73
N ILE A 32 -13.02 1.13 3.06
CA ILE A 32 -14.24 0.32 3.24
C ILE A 32 -15.03 0.87 4.42
N ASP A 33 -16.12 1.60 4.16
CA ASP A 33 -17.01 2.17 5.17
C ASP A 33 -18.51 2.02 4.84
N PRO A 34 -19.02 0.82 4.48
CA PRO A 34 -20.42 0.62 4.18
C PRO A 34 -21.28 1.02 5.36
N GLY A 35 -22.40 1.69 5.06
CA GLY A 35 -23.28 2.25 6.07
C GLY A 35 -24.70 1.70 6.01
N GLN A 36 -25.44 1.94 7.08
CA GLN A 36 -26.87 1.65 7.19
C GLN A 36 -27.56 2.78 7.92
N ILE A 37 -28.68 3.25 7.36
CA ILE A 37 -29.56 4.19 8.02
C ILE A 37 -30.82 3.46 8.47
N SER A 38 -31.18 3.64 9.74
CA SER A 38 -32.38 3.07 10.35
C SER A 38 -33.22 4.21 10.93
N VAL A 39 -34.44 4.34 10.46
CA VAL A 39 -35.35 5.44 10.82
C VAL A 39 -36.66 4.88 11.32
N THR A 40 -37.18 5.43 12.44
CA THR A 40 -38.46 5.09 13.02
C THR A 40 -39.39 6.31 13.04
N VAL A 41 -40.69 6.08 13.19
CA VAL A 41 -41.67 7.14 13.47
C VAL A 41 -41.58 7.51 14.95
N THR A 42 -41.33 8.79 15.24
CA THR A 42 -41.25 9.30 16.63
C THR A 42 -42.45 10.11 17.04
N GLY A 43 -43.29 10.56 16.09
CA GLY A 43 -44.49 11.33 16.40
C GLY A 43 -45.44 11.42 15.22
N THR A 44 -46.74 11.57 15.57
CA THR A 44 -47.77 11.78 14.60
C THR A 44 -48.70 12.91 15.09
N THR A 45 -49.14 13.76 14.16
CA THR A 45 -50.12 14.84 14.45
C THR A 45 -51.16 14.89 13.33
N GLY A 46 -52.39 15.33 13.64
CA GLY A 46 -53.49 15.43 12.68
C GLY A 46 -54.35 14.16 12.64
N GLY A 47 -55.06 13.93 11.53
CA GLY A 47 -55.92 12.76 11.33
C GLY A 47 -57.38 12.94 11.75
N ASN A 48 -57.82 14.14 12.11
CA ASN A 48 -59.22 14.48 12.37
C ASN A 48 -59.93 13.47 13.30
N ASN A 49 -59.50 13.34 14.56
CA ASN A 49 -59.99 12.42 15.60
C ASN A 49 -59.68 10.92 15.37
N LEU A 50 -58.76 10.57 14.45
CA LEU A 50 -58.26 9.20 14.33
C LEU A 50 -57.27 8.89 15.45
N VAL A 51 -57.37 7.70 16.03
CA VAL A 51 -56.29 7.14 16.87
C VAL A 51 -55.25 6.51 15.96
N LEU A 52 -54.10 7.12 15.88
CA LEU A 52 -52.97 6.60 15.06
C LEU A 52 -52.12 5.67 15.91
N THR A 53 -52.00 4.42 15.49
CA THR A 53 -51.04 3.47 16.06
C THR A 53 -49.81 3.42 15.19
N VAL A 54 -48.65 3.65 15.78
CA VAL A 54 -47.38 3.63 15.08
C VAL A 54 -46.76 2.24 15.15
N ASP A 55 -46.41 1.68 14.01
CA ASP A 55 -45.56 0.50 13.96
C ASP A 55 -44.11 0.90 14.36
N PRO A 56 -43.53 0.26 15.40
CA PRO A 56 -42.19 0.57 15.86
C PRO A 56 -41.09 0.01 14.95
N THR A 57 -41.42 -0.77 13.94
CA THR A 57 -40.45 -1.37 13.02
C THR A 57 -39.70 -0.29 12.26
N PRO A 58 -38.34 -0.28 12.31
CA PRO A 58 -37.54 0.71 11.58
C PRO A 58 -37.62 0.50 10.07
N ALA A 59 -37.67 1.59 9.34
CA ALA A 59 -37.33 1.61 7.91
C ALA A 59 -35.80 1.64 7.79
N VAL A 60 -35.25 0.65 7.09
CA VAL A 60 -33.80 0.44 6.95
C VAL A 60 -33.38 0.63 5.51
N THR A 61 -32.34 1.46 5.29
CA THR A 61 -31.68 1.66 3.99
C THR A 61 -30.22 1.29 4.12
N GLN A 62 -29.73 0.39 3.26
CA GLN A 62 -28.30 0.08 3.12
C GLN A 62 -27.66 1.15 2.22
N ILE A 63 -26.50 1.65 2.65
CA ILE A 63 -25.67 2.55 1.87
C ILE A 63 -24.53 1.70 1.30
N THR A 64 -24.43 1.66 -0.01
CA THR A 64 -23.32 1.01 -0.71
C THR A 64 -22.25 2.03 -0.97
N ASP A 65 -21.00 1.60 -0.80
CA ASP A 65 -19.82 2.40 -1.07
C ASP A 65 -19.52 2.49 -2.57
N THR A 66 -18.96 3.61 -3.03
CA THR A 66 -18.36 3.72 -4.36
C THR A 66 -16.90 3.27 -4.27
N ILE A 67 -16.41 2.57 -5.30
CA ILE A 67 -15.07 1.98 -5.23
C ILE A 67 -14.00 2.97 -5.68
N ASP A 68 -13.19 3.42 -4.72
CA ASP A 68 -12.00 4.22 -4.94
C ASP A 68 -10.72 3.38 -4.95
N THR A 69 -9.76 3.77 -5.79
CA THR A 69 -8.50 3.03 -5.93
C THR A 69 -7.36 3.71 -5.21
N THR A 70 -6.73 2.97 -4.29
CA THR A 70 -5.43 3.29 -3.72
C THR A 70 -4.34 2.52 -4.45
N THR A 71 -3.34 3.23 -4.98
CA THR A 71 -2.20 2.61 -5.67
C THR A 71 -1.00 2.56 -4.76
N VAL A 72 -0.25 1.46 -4.79
CA VAL A 72 1.08 1.34 -4.17
C VAL A 72 2.16 1.27 -5.24
N THR A 73 3.19 2.13 -5.11
CA THR A 73 4.36 2.19 -5.99
C THR A 73 5.62 1.78 -5.24
N LEU A 74 6.61 1.22 -5.96
CA LEU A 74 7.91 0.84 -5.42
C LEU A 74 9.00 1.69 -6.05
N THR A 75 9.92 2.20 -5.23
CA THR A 75 11.14 2.89 -5.67
C THR A 75 12.36 2.33 -4.95
N ALA A 76 13.54 2.52 -5.54
CA ALA A 76 14.84 2.19 -4.95
C ALA A 76 15.88 3.23 -5.37
N GLY A 77 17.05 3.24 -4.74
CA GLY A 77 18.21 4.02 -5.19
C GLY A 77 18.65 3.57 -6.58
N GLU A 78 19.00 4.51 -7.46
CA GLU A 78 19.40 4.21 -8.84
C GLU A 78 20.73 3.44 -8.92
N THR A 79 21.65 3.70 -8.00
CA THR A 79 22.98 3.08 -7.94
C THR A 79 23.39 2.73 -6.51
N VAL A 80 24.14 1.67 -6.37
CA VAL A 80 24.81 1.25 -5.12
C VAL A 80 26.15 0.58 -5.48
N THR A 81 27.16 0.71 -4.62
CA THR A 81 28.40 -0.05 -4.75
C THR A 81 28.23 -1.44 -4.15
N GLU A 82 28.92 -2.45 -4.66
CA GLU A 82 28.94 -3.80 -4.07
C GLU A 82 29.21 -3.78 -2.57
N GLY A 83 28.52 -4.67 -1.84
CA GLY A 83 28.51 -4.70 -0.39
C GLY A 83 27.65 -3.62 0.26
N GLY A 84 27.11 -2.66 -0.51
CA GLY A 84 26.22 -1.63 0.00
C GLY A 84 24.76 -2.09 0.02
N PRO A 85 23.90 -1.48 0.85
CA PRO A 85 22.48 -1.83 0.93
C PRO A 85 21.64 -1.12 -0.12
N ILE A 86 20.62 -1.80 -0.66
CA ILE A 86 19.54 -1.21 -1.45
C ILE A 86 18.36 -0.95 -0.49
N THR A 87 17.92 0.30 -0.42
CA THR A 87 16.67 0.64 0.31
C THR A 87 15.52 0.71 -0.69
N TYR A 88 14.56 -0.18 -0.53
CA TYR A 88 13.29 -0.15 -1.24
C TYR A 88 12.27 0.66 -0.44
N THR A 89 11.56 1.56 -1.11
CA THR A 89 10.49 2.37 -0.52
C THR A 89 9.18 2.10 -1.26
N ALA A 90 8.17 1.68 -0.52
CA ALA A 90 6.81 1.58 -1.01
C ALA A 90 6.02 2.82 -0.62
N THR A 91 5.23 3.37 -1.55
CA THR A 91 4.42 4.57 -1.33
C THR A 91 2.98 4.34 -1.78
N LEU A 92 2.03 4.62 -0.89
CA LEU A 92 0.59 4.60 -1.12
C LEU A 92 0.08 5.99 -1.51
N THR A 93 -0.94 6.04 -2.37
CA THR A 93 -1.64 7.30 -2.70
C THR A 93 -2.49 7.84 -1.55
N ASN A 94 -2.96 6.95 -0.66
CA ASN A 94 -3.73 7.30 0.54
C ASN A 94 -3.10 6.67 1.79
N PRO A 95 -3.18 7.31 2.98
CA PRO A 95 -2.64 6.74 4.22
C PRO A 95 -3.34 5.42 4.58
N ALA A 96 -2.61 4.46 5.13
CA ALA A 96 -3.18 3.20 5.60
C ALA A 96 -3.99 3.39 6.89
N GLN A 97 -5.19 2.82 6.99
CA GLN A 97 -5.94 2.78 8.27
C GLN A 97 -5.53 1.58 9.13
N THR A 98 -5.16 0.48 8.52
CA THR A 98 -4.61 -0.72 9.16
C THR A 98 -3.25 -1.04 8.52
N PRO A 99 -2.40 -1.91 9.11
CA PRO A 99 -1.12 -2.25 8.49
C PRO A 99 -1.29 -2.76 7.05
N VAL A 100 -0.41 -2.29 6.15
CA VAL A 100 -0.30 -2.81 4.77
C VAL A 100 0.95 -3.65 4.67
N THR A 101 0.80 -4.87 4.17
CA THR A 101 1.89 -5.79 3.87
C THR A 101 2.12 -5.86 2.37
N ILE A 102 3.34 -5.57 1.92
CA ILE A 102 3.74 -5.55 0.51
C ILE A 102 4.84 -6.58 0.31
N THR A 103 4.60 -7.55 -0.57
CA THR A 103 5.58 -8.58 -0.93
C THR A 103 6.30 -8.21 -2.21
N LEU A 104 7.62 -8.32 -2.21
CA LEU A 104 8.48 -8.02 -3.35
C LEU A 104 8.93 -9.29 -4.08
N SER A 105 9.31 -9.17 -5.36
CA SER A 105 9.78 -10.30 -6.19
C SER A 105 11.07 -10.95 -5.69
N ASN A 106 11.87 -10.22 -4.89
CA ASN A 106 13.07 -10.76 -4.24
C ASN A 106 12.79 -11.48 -2.91
N GLY A 107 11.50 -11.62 -2.54
CA GLY A 107 11.06 -12.27 -1.29
C GLY A 107 11.02 -11.34 -0.08
N SER A 108 11.50 -10.09 -0.18
CA SER A 108 11.42 -9.13 0.92
C SER A 108 10.00 -8.63 1.14
N VAL A 109 9.72 -8.17 2.35
CA VAL A 109 8.41 -7.66 2.75
C VAL A 109 8.57 -6.25 3.30
N ILE A 110 7.70 -5.33 2.86
CA ILE A 110 7.57 -3.98 3.41
C ILE A 110 6.27 -3.90 4.17
N THR A 111 6.32 -3.36 5.39
CA THR A 111 5.13 -3.02 6.17
C THR A 111 4.96 -1.50 6.20
N ILE A 112 3.74 -1.03 5.88
CA ILE A 112 3.34 0.37 6.07
C ILE A 112 2.41 0.40 7.27
N GLU A 113 2.80 1.14 8.30
CA GLU A 113 2.06 1.26 9.55
C GLU A 113 0.79 2.11 9.40
N PRO A 114 -0.22 1.90 10.28
CA PRO A 114 -1.42 2.73 10.29
C PRO A 114 -1.10 4.23 10.39
N GLY A 115 -1.83 5.04 9.62
CA GLY A 115 -1.63 6.49 9.51
C GLY A 115 -0.45 6.89 8.63
N LYS A 116 0.29 5.94 8.05
CA LYS A 116 1.40 6.21 7.14
C LYS A 116 1.02 5.89 5.69
N SER A 117 1.72 6.55 4.76
CA SER A 117 1.64 6.28 3.32
C SER A 117 2.92 5.65 2.78
N THR A 118 3.96 5.48 3.60
CA THR A 118 5.26 4.95 3.17
C THR A 118 5.80 3.90 4.13
N GLY A 119 6.51 2.92 3.58
CA GLY A 119 7.29 1.93 4.32
C GLY A 119 8.55 1.58 3.56
N THR A 120 9.55 1.04 4.24
CA THR A 120 10.86 0.71 3.65
C THR A 120 11.34 -0.66 4.07
N VAL A 121 12.18 -1.27 3.22
CA VAL A 121 12.99 -2.43 3.56
C VAL A 121 14.39 -2.25 2.99
N VAL A 122 15.39 -2.71 3.73
CA VAL A 122 16.79 -2.67 3.32
C VAL A 122 17.23 -4.09 2.95
N VAL A 123 17.87 -4.22 1.79
CA VAL A 123 18.37 -5.50 1.26
C VAL A 123 19.83 -5.32 0.88
N ASP A 124 20.70 -6.17 1.42
CA ASP A 124 22.13 -6.12 1.10
C ASP A 124 22.40 -6.62 -0.32
N THR A 125 23.35 -6.01 -1.00
CA THR A 125 23.90 -6.51 -2.26
C THR A 125 24.95 -7.60 -1.97
N PRO A 126 25.40 -8.37 -3.00
CA PRO A 126 26.55 -9.25 -2.85
C PRO A 126 27.75 -8.53 -2.25
N ALA A 127 28.51 -9.24 -1.43
CA ALA A 127 29.73 -8.69 -0.84
C ALA A 127 30.74 -8.31 -1.92
N ASN A 128 31.50 -7.24 -1.66
CA ASN A 128 32.58 -6.82 -2.54
C ASN A 128 33.64 -7.93 -2.74
N ASP A 129 34.10 -8.12 -3.95
CA ASP A 129 35.20 -9.02 -4.30
C ASP A 129 36.23 -8.30 -5.21
N VAL A 130 37.25 -9.02 -5.70
CA VAL A 130 38.32 -8.43 -6.51
C VAL A 130 38.07 -8.51 -8.02
N TYR A 131 36.89 -8.94 -8.44
CA TYR A 131 36.52 -9.15 -9.83
C TYR A 131 35.56 -8.08 -10.31
N ASN A 132 35.75 -7.59 -11.52
CA ASN A 132 34.83 -6.64 -12.14
C ASN A 132 33.54 -7.35 -12.55
N ASN A 133 32.50 -7.25 -11.71
CA ASN A 133 31.23 -7.97 -11.85
C ASN A 133 29.98 -7.12 -11.56
N GLY A 134 30.02 -5.84 -11.87
CA GLY A 134 28.87 -4.95 -11.74
C GLY A 134 27.58 -5.54 -12.38
N SER A 135 26.45 -5.31 -11.77
CA SER A 135 25.16 -5.91 -12.15
C SER A 135 23.99 -4.93 -12.03
N THR A 136 22.81 -5.37 -12.46
CA THR A 136 21.56 -4.61 -12.31
C THR A 136 20.51 -5.49 -11.63
N VAL A 137 19.91 -4.98 -10.57
CA VAL A 137 18.79 -5.63 -9.87
C VAL A 137 17.51 -4.90 -10.21
N SER A 138 16.48 -5.69 -10.54
CA SER A 138 15.13 -5.20 -10.85
C SER A 138 14.13 -5.91 -9.95
N THR A 139 13.40 -5.15 -9.14
CA THR A 139 12.46 -5.67 -8.14
C THR A 139 11.07 -5.07 -8.36
N THR A 140 10.04 -5.91 -8.32
CA THR A 140 8.62 -5.53 -8.48
C THR A 140 7.82 -5.87 -7.24
N ILE A 141 6.64 -5.25 -7.10
CA ILE A 141 5.63 -5.68 -6.14
C ILE A 141 4.94 -6.91 -6.71
N THR A 142 4.88 -7.99 -5.93
CA THR A 142 4.16 -9.24 -6.28
C THR A 142 2.82 -9.37 -5.57
N GLY A 143 2.62 -8.61 -4.49
CA GLY A 143 1.37 -8.58 -3.74
C GLY A 143 1.33 -7.42 -2.75
N ALA A 144 0.11 -6.94 -2.48
CA ALA A 144 -0.17 -5.96 -1.43
C ALA A 144 -1.51 -6.28 -0.78
N THR A 145 -1.58 -6.22 0.56
CA THR A 145 -2.80 -6.53 1.34
C THR A 145 -2.89 -5.64 2.58
N GLY A 146 -4.10 -5.40 3.06
CA GLY A 146 -4.37 -4.58 4.25
C GLY A 146 -4.75 -3.14 3.92
N GLY A 147 -4.61 -2.22 4.91
CA GLY A 147 -4.86 -0.79 4.76
C GLY A 147 -6.30 -0.35 4.91
N ASN A 148 -7.26 -1.29 4.92
CA ASN A 148 -8.72 -1.03 4.89
C ASN A 148 -9.17 -0.24 3.65
N PHE A 149 -8.47 -0.41 2.52
CA PHE A 149 -8.83 0.22 1.25
C PHE A 149 -9.92 -0.58 0.53
N GLU A 150 -10.78 0.12 -0.20
CA GLU A 150 -11.79 -0.51 -1.07
C GLU A 150 -11.14 -1.28 -2.21
N ASN A 151 -10.13 -0.68 -2.83
CA ASN A 151 -9.36 -1.29 -3.90
C ASN A 151 -7.87 -0.90 -3.79
N LEU A 152 -7.02 -1.84 -3.37
CA LEU A 152 -5.57 -1.65 -3.30
C LEU A 152 -4.90 -2.26 -4.52
N VAL A 153 -4.28 -1.43 -5.38
CA VAL A 153 -3.69 -1.84 -6.65
C VAL A 153 -2.17 -1.66 -6.63
N PRO A 154 -1.38 -2.74 -6.71
CA PRO A 154 0.07 -2.66 -6.88
C PRO A 154 0.43 -2.15 -8.29
N ASN A 155 1.33 -1.15 -8.34
CA ASN A 155 1.98 -0.78 -9.59
C ASN A 155 3.07 -1.82 -9.90
N THR A 156 3.04 -2.37 -11.11
CA THR A 156 3.97 -3.41 -11.54
C THR A 156 5.27 -2.88 -12.15
N THR A 157 5.46 -1.55 -12.20
CA THR A 157 6.69 -0.93 -12.67
C THR A 157 7.86 -1.34 -11.76
N PRO A 158 8.94 -1.92 -12.31
CA PRO A 158 10.08 -2.33 -11.51
C PRO A 158 10.84 -1.15 -10.91
N ALA A 159 11.29 -1.30 -9.68
CA ALA A 159 12.37 -0.50 -9.10
C ALA A 159 13.71 -1.13 -9.50
N THR A 160 14.54 -0.38 -10.21
CA THR A 160 15.82 -0.87 -10.76
C THR A 160 16.98 -0.17 -10.10
N THR A 161 17.99 -0.93 -9.67
CA THR A 161 19.24 -0.43 -9.08
C THR A 161 20.42 -1.02 -9.83
N THR A 162 21.34 -0.17 -10.25
CA THR A 162 22.65 -0.59 -10.79
C THR A 162 23.62 -0.79 -9.64
N ILE A 163 24.19 -2.00 -9.54
CA ILE A 163 25.28 -2.31 -8.62
C ILE A 163 26.58 -2.05 -9.34
N THR A 164 27.37 -1.10 -8.85
CA THR A 164 28.69 -0.77 -9.40
C THR A 164 29.76 -1.52 -8.64
N ASP A 165 30.74 -2.02 -9.39
CA ASP A 165 31.94 -2.62 -8.84
C ASP A 165 32.80 -1.60 -8.08
N SER A 166 33.46 -2.03 -7.02
CA SER A 166 34.48 -1.23 -6.35
C SER A 166 35.86 -1.53 -6.92
N ILE A 167 36.75 -0.55 -6.87
CA ILE A 167 38.13 -0.72 -7.39
C ILE A 167 38.99 -1.34 -6.29
N ASP A 168 39.35 -2.60 -6.49
CA ASP A 168 40.26 -3.34 -5.61
C ASP A 168 41.68 -3.36 -6.13
N THR A 169 42.64 -3.48 -5.21
CA THR A 169 44.05 -3.52 -5.54
C THR A 169 44.61 -4.94 -5.34
N THR A 170 45.12 -5.51 -6.40
CA THR A 170 45.85 -6.78 -6.35
C THR A 170 47.36 -6.49 -6.44
N ASN A 171 48.10 -7.01 -5.48
CA ASN A 171 49.55 -6.88 -5.49
C ASN A 171 50.17 -8.03 -6.28
N LEU A 172 50.98 -7.66 -7.28
CA LEU A 172 51.82 -8.59 -8.01
C LEU A 172 53.26 -8.50 -7.51
N SER A 173 53.82 -9.59 -7.07
CA SER A 173 55.21 -9.67 -6.66
C SER A 173 56.03 -10.60 -7.60
N LEU A 174 57.31 -10.32 -7.79
CA LEU A 174 58.20 -11.16 -8.54
C LEU A 174 59.34 -11.63 -7.63
N SER A 175 59.63 -12.91 -7.67
CA SER A 175 60.81 -13.50 -7.03
C SER A 175 61.62 -14.30 -8.03
N ALA A 176 62.88 -14.55 -7.70
CA ALA A 176 63.78 -15.35 -8.53
C ALA A 176 64.59 -16.30 -7.67
N THR A 177 65.13 -17.35 -8.27
CA THR A 177 66.11 -18.23 -7.62
C THR A 177 67.31 -17.40 -7.12
N GLY A 178 67.62 -17.47 -5.81
CA GLY A 178 68.63 -16.61 -5.17
C GLY A 178 70.08 -16.85 -5.66
N THR A 179 70.43 -18.06 -6.02
CA THR A 179 71.74 -18.45 -6.60
C THR A 179 71.57 -19.58 -7.61
N VAL A 180 72.31 -19.54 -8.68
CA VAL A 180 72.39 -20.59 -9.69
C VAL A 180 73.77 -20.75 -10.16
N ALA A 181 74.21 -21.99 -10.42
CA ALA A 181 75.57 -22.23 -11.02
C ALA A 181 75.56 -21.84 -12.50
N GLU A 182 76.76 -21.55 -13.04
CA GLU A 182 76.97 -21.28 -14.50
C GLU A 182 76.40 -22.46 -15.31
N GLY A 183 75.62 -22.14 -16.36
CA GLY A 183 74.97 -23.13 -17.18
C GLY A 183 73.61 -23.65 -16.60
N GLY A 184 73.25 -23.21 -15.40
CA GLY A 184 71.96 -23.52 -14.77
C GLY A 184 70.77 -22.61 -15.22
N SER A 185 69.57 -22.87 -14.73
CA SER A 185 68.41 -22.09 -15.08
C SER A 185 67.94 -21.24 -13.89
N ILE A 186 67.60 -19.97 -14.16
CA ILE A 186 66.94 -19.08 -13.19
C ILE A 186 65.43 -19.28 -13.31
N VAL A 187 64.77 -19.56 -12.17
CA VAL A 187 63.29 -19.61 -12.10
C VAL A 187 62.78 -18.28 -11.57
N TYR A 188 61.95 -17.60 -12.32
CA TYR A 188 61.17 -16.46 -11.90
C TYR A 188 59.79 -16.91 -11.51
N THR A 189 59.27 -16.41 -10.39
CA THR A 189 57.91 -16.69 -9.89
C THR A 189 57.20 -15.38 -9.64
N ALA A 190 56.06 -15.21 -10.27
CA ALA A 190 55.16 -14.10 -10.06
C ALA A 190 53.92 -14.56 -9.30
#